data_1ad9f0e6174cfb91d564ba9eac8ffd33
#
_entry.id   1ad9f0e6174cfb91d564ba9eac8ffd33
#
_cell.length_a   1.000
_cell.length_b   1.000
_cell.length_c   1.000
_cell.angle_alpha   90.00
_cell.angle_beta   90.00
_cell.angle_gamma   90.00
#
_symmetry.space_group_name_H-M   'P 1'
#
loop_
_entity.id
_entity.type
_entity.pdbx_description
1 polymer ?
#
loop_
_entity_poly.entity_id
_entity_poly.type
_entity_poly.pdbx_seq_one_letter_code
_entity_poly.pdbx_strand_id
1 'polypeptide(L)'
;SDGDNVIRVGATSTPHGEILNFVKDTLADEGYTLDIVIYDDYVLPNKALADGELDANYFQHTPYLNSFNASNGTDLVAAASIHYEPFGLYGNGVASVADVKEGATIVIPADDSNETRALLLLKQEGLIDLPEGANATDGVTTLDITDNHGYNIVTVQADTVAAQFNNSDEGSLAVINGNYALAAGLSSSDALAVE
;
A
#
# COMPACT_ATOMS: atom_id res chain seq x y z
N SER A 1 -24.54 31.40 -1.62
CA SER A 1 -23.15 31.08 -1.24
C SER A 1 -22.91 29.60 -1.45
N ASP A 2 -22.48 29.20 -2.66
CA ASP A 2 -22.30 27.80 -3.05
C ASP A 2 -20.96 27.21 -2.56
N GLY A 3 -20.20 27.87 -1.72
CA GLY A 3 -18.88 27.46 -1.29
C GLY A 3 -18.79 26.68 0.01
N ASP A 4 -19.82 26.75 0.86
CA ASP A 4 -19.73 26.20 2.22
C ASP A 4 -20.01 24.67 2.32
N ASN A 5 -20.51 24.07 1.24
CA ASN A 5 -20.88 22.65 1.23
C ASN A 5 -20.01 21.79 0.29
N VAL A 6 -18.86 22.29 -0.14
CA VAL A 6 -17.90 21.51 -0.93
C VAL A 6 -16.98 20.78 0.02
N ILE A 7 -16.89 19.46 -0.14
CA ILE A 7 -15.96 18.58 0.58
C ILE A 7 -14.93 18.10 -0.44
N ARG A 8 -13.67 18.53 -0.28
CA ARG A 8 -12.57 18.13 -1.15
C ARG A 8 -11.80 16.96 -0.54
N VAL A 9 -11.83 15.82 -1.21
CA VAL A 9 -11.22 14.57 -0.73
C VAL A 9 -10.16 14.08 -1.71
N GLY A 10 -8.95 13.89 -1.20
CA GLY A 10 -7.86 13.25 -1.95
C GLY A 10 -7.94 11.74 -1.83
N ALA A 11 -7.71 11.03 -2.93
CA ALA A 11 -7.76 9.57 -2.97
C ALA A 11 -6.82 9.00 -4.02
N THR A 12 -6.46 7.73 -3.87
CA THR A 12 -5.93 6.92 -4.97
C THR A 12 -7.10 6.41 -5.84
N SER A 13 -6.84 6.08 -7.11
CA SER A 13 -7.92 5.87 -8.09
C SER A 13 -8.81 4.66 -7.76
N THR A 14 -8.21 3.51 -7.50
CA THR A 14 -8.90 2.22 -7.30
C THR A 14 -8.44 1.55 -6.01
N PRO A 15 -9.31 1.14 -5.09
CA PRO A 15 -10.78 1.28 -5.13
C PRO A 15 -11.30 2.62 -4.58
N HIS A 16 -10.42 3.44 -4.01
CA HIS A 16 -10.78 4.61 -3.18
C HIS A 16 -11.56 5.66 -3.98
N GLY A 17 -11.04 6.10 -5.11
CA GLY A 17 -11.71 7.06 -5.99
C GLY A 17 -13.04 6.53 -6.52
N GLU A 18 -13.11 5.23 -6.82
CA GLU A 18 -14.35 4.58 -7.28
C GLU A 18 -15.43 4.57 -6.18
N ILE A 19 -15.04 4.27 -4.93
CA ILE A 19 -15.95 4.28 -3.78
C ILE A 19 -16.47 5.70 -3.54
N LEU A 20 -15.59 6.71 -3.60
CA LEU A 20 -16.00 8.12 -3.46
C LEU A 20 -16.96 8.54 -4.58
N ASN A 21 -16.70 8.15 -5.82
CA ASN A 21 -17.62 8.42 -6.94
C ASN A 21 -18.97 7.76 -6.74
N PHE A 22 -19.01 6.57 -6.16
CA PHE A 22 -20.26 5.87 -5.87
C PHE A 22 -21.14 6.62 -4.87
N VAL A 23 -20.58 7.29 -3.88
CA VAL A 23 -21.35 8.04 -2.85
C VAL A 23 -21.60 9.49 -3.21
N LYS A 24 -21.05 9.98 -4.31
CA LYS A 24 -21.12 11.38 -4.71
C LYS A 24 -22.53 11.90 -4.87
N ASP A 25 -23.42 11.12 -5.53
CA ASP A 25 -24.82 11.50 -5.74
C ASP A 25 -25.60 11.50 -4.43
N THR A 26 -25.34 10.54 -3.53
CA THR A 26 -25.98 10.48 -2.21
C THR A 26 -25.64 11.74 -1.39
N LEU A 27 -24.39 12.18 -1.43
CA LEU A 27 -23.99 13.42 -0.76
C LEU A 27 -24.61 14.67 -1.41
N ALA A 28 -24.75 14.67 -2.74
CA ALA A 28 -25.42 15.76 -3.46
C ALA A 28 -26.87 15.89 -3.04
N ASP A 29 -27.58 14.78 -2.85
CA ASP A 29 -28.98 14.76 -2.37
C ASP A 29 -29.10 15.32 -0.94
N GLU A 30 -28.04 15.25 -0.15
CA GLU A 30 -27.97 15.84 1.19
C GLU A 30 -27.44 17.28 1.19
N GLY A 31 -27.16 17.85 0.01
CA GLY A 31 -26.74 19.24 -0.15
C GLY A 31 -25.23 19.46 -0.13
N TYR A 32 -24.41 18.38 -0.24
CA TYR A 32 -22.96 18.47 -0.29
C TYR A 32 -22.44 18.18 -1.68
N THR A 33 -21.41 18.92 -2.10
CA THR A 33 -20.66 18.66 -3.32
C THR A 33 -19.33 17.95 -2.96
N LEU A 34 -19.17 16.72 -3.42
CA LEU A 34 -17.92 15.98 -3.24
C LEU A 34 -16.97 16.30 -4.41
N ASP A 35 -15.86 16.96 -4.11
CA ASP A 35 -14.76 17.23 -5.05
C ASP A 35 -13.64 16.22 -4.80
N ILE A 36 -13.42 15.32 -5.77
CA ILE A 36 -12.48 14.20 -5.65
C ILE A 36 -11.20 14.54 -6.40
N VAL A 37 -10.07 14.54 -5.69
CA VAL A 37 -8.73 14.73 -6.25
C VAL A 37 -7.98 13.43 -6.23
N ILE A 38 -7.59 12.94 -7.40
CA ILE A 38 -6.88 11.66 -7.55
C ILE A 38 -5.36 11.88 -7.51
N TYR A 39 -4.71 11.08 -6.68
CA TYR A 39 -3.25 11.01 -6.54
C TYR A 39 -2.74 9.62 -6.92
N ASP A 40 -1.54 9.56 -7.47
CA ASP A 40 -0.93 8.30 -7.90
C ASP A 40 0.05 7.70 -6.86
N ASP A 41 0.34 8.43 -5.80
CA ASP A 41 1.25 8.03 -4.73
C ASP A 41 0.62 8.12 -3.34
N TYR A 42 1.37 7.73 -2.30
CA TYR A 42 0.91 7.74 -0.91
C TYR A 42 1.36 8.98 -0.10
N VAL A 43 2.24 9.81 -0.64
CA VAL A 43 2.82 10.95 0.08
C VAL A 43 1.98 12.22 -0.11
N LEU A 44 1.61 12.52 -1.35
CA LEU A 44 0.92 13.75 -1.70
C LEU A 44 -0.45 13.93 -1.04
N PRO A 45 -1.31 12.90 -0.87
CA PRO A 45 -2.60 13.08 -0.21
C PRO A 45 -2.49 13.58 1.23
N ASN A 46 -1.51 13.12 1.98
CA ASN A 46 -1.29 13.58 3.36
C ASN A 46 -0.66 14.98 3.41
N LYS A 47 0.26 15.28 2.52
CA LYS A 47 0.84 16.62 2.41
C LYS A 47 -0.23 17.66 2.08
N ALA A 48 -1.04 17.40 1.05
CA ALA A 48 -2.13 18.29 0.65
C ALA A 48 -3.16 18.50 1.77
N LEU A 49 -3.47 17.45 2.54
CA LEU A 49 -4.35 17.57 3.71
C LEU A 49 -3.71 18.40 4.81
N ALA A 50 -2.46 18.16 5.14
CA ALA A 50 -1.72 18.93 6.17
C ALA A 50 -1.57 20.40 5.79
N ASP A 51 -1.42 20.71 4.50
CA ASP A 51 -1.32 22.08 3.97
C ASP A 51 -2.66 22.80 3.83
N GLY A 52 -3.79 22.11 4.13
CA GLY A 52 -5.13 22.69 4.06
C GLY A 52 -5.71 22.76 2.64
N GLU A 53 -5.13 22.08 1.69
CA GLU A 53 -5.63 21.99 0.29
C GLU A 53 -6.81 21.02 0.16
N LEU A 54 -6.93 20.08 1.09
CA LEU A 54 -7.99 19.08 1.17
C LEU A 54 -8.71 19.17 2.51
N ASP A 55 -9.97 18.73 2.55
CA ASP A 55 -10.74 18.58 3.79
C ASP A 55 -10.53 17.19 4.40
N ALA A 56 -10.29 16.19 3.56
CA ALA A 56 -10.03 14.81 3.97
C ALA A 56 -9.23 14.07 2.88
N ASN A 57 -8.72 12.88 3.21
CA ASN A 57 -8.24 11.95 2.22
C ASN A 57 -8.75 10.53 2.51
N TYR A 58 -8.72 9.68 1.49
CA TYR A 58 -9.16 8.30 1.56
C TYR A 58 -8.24 7.42 0.71
N PHE A 59 -7.24 6.79 1.36
CA PHE A 59 -6.26 5.96 0.64
C PHE A 59 -5.43 5.06 1.55
N GLN A 60 -5.33 5.33 2.85
CA GLN A 60 -4.29 4.78 3.72
C GLN A 60 -4.83 3.90 4.85
N HIS A 61 -3.98 3.01 5.34
CA HIS A 61 -4.19 2.27 6.58
C HIS A 61 -3.54 2.99 7.78
N THR A 62 -3.95 2.61 8.98
CA THR A 62 -3.48 3.23 10.22
C THR A 62 -1.95 3.17 10.41
N PRO A 63 -1.25 2.06 10.13
CA PRO A 63 0.22 2.03 10.25
C PRO A 63 0.92 3.08 9.40
N TYR A 64 0.46 3.30 8.15
CA TYR A 64 1.02 4.33 7.27
C TYR A 64 0.75 5.73 7.82
N LEU A 65 -0.48 6.03 8.28
CA LEU A 65 -0.84 7.32 8.88
C LEU A 65 0.06 7.64 10.07
N ASN A 66 0.25 6.69 10.98
CA ASN A 66 1.08 6.88 12.16
C ASN A 66 2.55 7.14 11.79
N SER A 67 3.09 6.37 10.84
CA SER A 67 4.45 6.55 10.32
C SER A 67 4.63 7.90 9.64
N PHE A 68 3.66 8.32 8.82
CA PHE A 68 3.68 9.63 8.15
C PHE A 68 3.69 10.77 9.17
N ASN A 69 2.79 10.75 10.16
CA ASN A 69 2.73 11.76 11.20
C ASN A 69 4.04 11.88 11.96
N ALA A 70 4.61 10.74 12.37
CA ALA A 70 5.88 10.71 13.11
C ALA A 70 7.04 11.30 12.29
N SER A 71 7.10 10.99 11.00
CA SER A 71 8.19 11.41 10.12
C SER A 71 8.07 12.86 9.65
N ASN A 72 6.85 13.40 9.58
CA ASN A 72 6.60 14.74 9.03
C ASN A 72 6.17 15.75 10.10
N GLY A 73 6.02 15.36 11.37
CA GLY A 73 5.58 16.26 12.44
C GLY A 73 4.14 16.74 12.25
N THR A 74 3.29 15.91 11.65
CA THR A 74 1.87 16.18 11.45
C THR A 74 1.02 15.43 12.47
N ASP A 75 -0.25 15.83 12.61
CA ASP A 75 -1.21 15.27 13.57
C ASP A 75 -2.54 14.88 12.89
N LEU A 76 -2.45 14.36 11.66
CA LEU A 76 -3.60 13.88 10.94
C LEU A 76 -4.26 12.72 11.69
N VAL A 77 -5.60 12.69 11.68
CA VAL A 77 -6.38 11.71 12.45
C VAL A 77 -7.28 10.87 11.54
N ALA A 78 -7.48 9.61 11.93
CA ALA A 78 -8.43 8.73 11.26
C ALA A 78 -9.87 9.09 11.70
N ALA A 79 -10.70 9.50 10.73
CA ALA A 79 -12.10 9.80 10.98
C ALA A 79 -12.97 8.54 11.02
N ALA A 80 -12.71 7.58 10.14
CA ALA A 80 -13.44 6.31 10.06
C ALA A 80 -12.61 5.24 9.37
N SER A 81 -12.96 3.98 9.64
CA SER A 81 -12.47 2.81 8.90
C SER A 81 -13.55 2.38 7.91
N ILE A 82 -13.22 2.26 6.63
CA ILE A 82 -14.20 2.02 5.57
C ILE A 82 -14.12 0.59 5.04
N HIS A 83 -12.91 0.09 4.71
CA HIS A 83 -12.72 -1.25 4.18
C HIS A 83 -11.32 -1.79 4.52
N TYR A 84 -11.13 -3.06 4.28
CA TYR A 84 -9.85 -3.76 4.40
C TYR A 84 -9.33 -4.13 3.01
N GLU A 85 -8.03 -3.97 2.80
CA GLU A 85 -7.34 -4.38 1.58
C GLU A 85 -6.26 -5.43 1.91
N PRO A 86 -6.23 -6.57 1.21
CA PRO A 86 -5.18 -7.56 1.39
C PRO A 86 -3.84 -7.03 0.85
N PHE A 87 -2.79 -7.24 1.63
CA PHE A 87 -1.41 -7.02 1.22
C PHE A 87 -0.84 -8.36 0.76
N GLY A 88 -0.53 -8.52 -0.52
CA GLY A 88 -0.27 -9.81 -1.12
C GLY A 88 1.11 -9.98 -1.71
N LEU A 89 1.59 -11.24 -1.70
CA LEU A 89 2.78 -11.70 -2.40
C LEU A 89 2.33 -12.30 -3.73
N TYR A 90 2.88 -11.80 -4.83
CA TYR A 90 2.58 -12.23 -6.21
C TYR A 90 3.81 -12.80 -6.88
N GLY A 91 3.63 -13.78 -7.74
CA GLY A 91 4.71 -14.43 -8.49
C GLY A 91 4.50 -14.35 -10.00
N ASN A 92 5.54 -13.98 -10.73
CA ASN A 92 5.54 -13.97 -12.18
C ASN A 92 5.88 -15.37 -12.70
N GLY A 93 4.85 -16.12 -13.14
CA GLY A 93 5.02 -17.50 -13.58
C GLY A 93 5.34 -18.49 -12.46
N VAL A 94 5.14 -18.11 -11.20
CA VAL A 94 5.34 -18.95 -10.02
C VAL A 94 3.98 -19.38 -9.47
N ALA A 95 3.75 -20.66 -9.34
CA ALA A 95 2.47 -21.22 -8.92
C ALA A 95 2.29 -21.28 -7.40
N SER A 96 3.38 -21.44 -6.65
CA SER A 96 3.36 -21.48 -5.19
C SER A 96 4.68 -21.01 -4.60
N VAL A 97 4.69 -20.69 -3.30
CA VAL A 97 5.93 -20.32 -2.59
C VAL A 97 6.98 -21.42 -2.68
N ALA A 98 6.57 -22.69 -2.68
CA ALA A 98 7.48 -23.83 -2.80
C ALA A 98 8.21 -23.91 -4.15
N ASP A 99 7.68 -23.26 -5.18
CA ASP A 99 8.24 -23.26 -6.54
C ASP A 99 9.22 -22.11 -6.79
N VAL A 100 9.44 -21.24 -5.81
CA VAL A 100 10.37 -20.11 -5.92
C VAL A 100 11.79 -20.64 -6.02
N LYS A 101 12.50 -20.23 -7.09
CA LYS A 101 13.86 -20.70 -7.38
C LYS A 101 14.89 -19.81 -6.68
N GLU A 102 16.03 -20.45 -6.36
CA GLU A 102 17.20 -19.73 -5.86
C GLU A 102 17.59 -18.57 -6.78
N GLY A 103 17.96 -17.44 -6.19
CA GLY A 103 18.34 -16.23 -6.91
C GLY A 103 17.18 -15.37 -7.41
N ALA A 104 15.93 -15.76 -7.14
CA ALA A 104 14.77 -14.96 -7.53
C ALA A 104 14.84 -13.54 -6.95
N THR A 105 14.39 -12.57 -7.73
CA THR A 105 14.20 -11.19 -7.27
C THR A 105 12.84 -11.02 -6.63
N ILE A 106 12.80 -10.38 -5.46
CA ILE A 106 11.58 -10.05 -4.73
C ILE A 106 11.52 -8.53 -4.55
N VAL A 107 10.56 -7.89 -5.17
CA VAL A 107 10.35 -6.44 -5.10
C VAL A 107 9.34 -6.13 -4.02
N ILE A 108 9.68 -5.20 -3.13
CA ILE A 108 8.83 -4.80 -2.02
C ILE A 108 8.76 -3.26 -1.91
N PRO A 109 7.71 -2.71 -1.26
CA PRO A 109 7.64 -1.27 -0.99
C PRO A 109 8.78 -0.78 -0.08
N ALA A 110 9.23 0.46 -0.31
CA ALA A 110 10.34 1.06 0.42
C ALA A 110 9.93 1.94 1.61
N ASP A 111 8.66 2.32 1.73
CA ASP A 111 8.20 3.13 2.86
C ASP A 111 8.16 2.29 4.15
N ASP A 112 8.49 2.93 5.27
CA ASP A 112 8.75 2.25 6.55
C ASP A 112 7.65 1.25 6.95
N SER A 113 6.39 1.65 6.87
CA SER A 113 5.28 0.78 7.27
C SER A 113 5.08 -0.40 6.33
N ASN A 114 5.12 -0.18 5.02
CA ASN A 114 4.89 -1.25 4.04
C ASN A 114 6.13 -2.14 3.84
N GLU A 115 7.34 -1.60 3.94
CA GLU A 115 8.57 -2.40 3.97
C GLU A 115 8.53 -3.39 5.14
N THR A 116 8.21 -2.91 6.35
CA THR A 116 8.06 -3.75 7.54
C THR A 116 7.05 -4.87 7.32
N ARG A 117 5.85 -4.54 6.84
CA ARG A 117 4.79 -5.52 6.58
C ARG A 117 5.21 -6.53 5.52
N ALA A 118 5.85 -6.08 4.45
CA ALA A 118 6.33 -6.96 3.38
C ALA A 118 7.38 -7.96 3.89
N LEU A 119 8.34 -7.50 4.67
CA LEU A 119 9.38 -8.37 5.25
C LEU A 119 8.80 -9.39 6.23
N LEU A 120 7.83 -8.99 7.04
CA LEU A 120 7.13 -9.92 7.94
C LEU A 120 6.33 -10.97 7.15
N LEU A 121 5.70 -10.61 6.04
CA LEU A 121 5.03 -11.56 5.15
C LEU A 121 6.04 -12.53 4.52
N LEU A 122 7.18 -12.06 4.03
CA LEU A 122 8.22 -12.92 3.48
C LEU A 122 8.77 -13.89 4.52
N LYS A 123 8.96 -13.44 5.77
CA LYS A 123 9.34 -14.30 6.90
C LYS A 123 8.26 -15.36 7.17
N GLN A 124 7.00 -14.96 7.23
CA GLN A 124 5.87 -15.87 7.46
C GLN A 124 5.87 -17.01 6.43
N GLU A 125 6.19 -16.71 5.18
CA GLU A 125 6.24 -17.69 4.09
C GLU A 125 7.58 -18.45 4.00
N GLY A 126 8.51 -18.19 4.90
CA GLY A 126 9.80 -18.87 4.93
C GLY A 126 10.79 -18.45 3.85
N LEU A 127 10.57 -17.32 3.20
CA LEU A 127 11.44 -16.80 2.14
C LEU A 127 12.65 -16.04 2.67
N ILE A 128 12.57 -15.49 3.87
CA ILE A 128 13.67 -14.83 4.57
C ILE A 128 13.64 -15.17 6.06
N ASP A 129 14.77 -14.94 6.72
CA ASP A 129 14.84 -14.95 8.19
C ASP A 129 15.06 -13.53 8.70
N LEU A 130 14.39 -13.22 9.82
CA LEU A 130 14.51 -11.98 10.57
C LEU A 130 14.93 -12.31 12.01
N PRO A 131 15.43 -11.33 12.80
CA PRO A 131 15.72 -11.56 14.20
C PRO A 131 14.51 -12.06 14.96
N GLU A 132 14.75 -12.84 16.02
CA GLU A 132 13.69 -13.25 16.93
C GLU A 132 13.02 -12.02 17.55
N GLY A 133 11.68 -12.00 17.56
CA GLY A 133 10.91 -10.87 18.06
C GLY A 133 10.69 -9.73 17.07
N ALA A 134 11.17 -9.83 15.83
CA ALA A 134 10.83 -8.85 14.79
C ALA A 134 9.32 -8.69 14.65
N ASN A 135 8.84 -7.46 14.70
CA ASN A 135 7.39 -7.16 14.74
C ASN A 135 7.08 -5.82 14.05
N ALA A 136 5.79 -5.61 13.78
CA ALA A 136 5.31 -4.43 13.07
C ALA A 136 5.46 -3.12 13.89
N THR A 137 5.43 -3.20 15.21
CA THR A 137 5.49 -2.01 16.09
C THR A 137 6.88 -1.38 16.09
N ASP A 138 7.92 -2.21 16.18
CA ASP A 138 9.31 -1.75 16.24
C ASP A 138 9.87 -1.40 14.86
N GLY A 139 9.21 -1.89 13.81
CA GLY A 139 9.67 -1.74 12.43
C GLY A 139 10.76 -2.73 12.05
N VAL A 140 10.81 -3.07 10.77
CA VAL A 140 11.81 -3.97 10.18
C VAL A 140 12.25 -3.38 8.84
N THR A 141 13.55 -3.41 8.57
CA THR A 141 14.11 -3.00 7.27
C THR A 141 14.89 -4.15 6.64
N THR A 142 15.27 -4.01 5.38
CA THR A 142 16.12 -4.99 4.69
C THR A 142 17.46 -5.19 5.38
N LEU A 143 17.93 -4.22 6.16
CA LEU A 143 19.16 -4.34 6.96
C LEU A 143 19.03 -5.33 8.13
N ASP A 144 17.81 -5.62 8.55
CA ASP A 144 17.55 -6.56 9.64
C ASP A 144 17.48 -8.03 9.16
N ILE A 145 17.48 -8.27 7.85
CA ILE A 145 17.44 -9.63 7.31
C ILE A 145 18.69 -10.41 7.76
N THR A 146 18.47 -11.51 8.48
CA THR A 146 19.55 -12.35 8.98
C THR A 146 19.96 -13.43 7.95
N ASP A 147 19.02 -13.88 7.13
CA ASP A 147 19.26 -14.75 5.98
C ASP A 147 18.23 -14.45 4.89
N ASN A 148 18.69 -14.11 3.71
CA ASN A 148 17.85 -13.87 2.53
C ASN A 148 17.63 -15.12 1.67
N HIS A 149 18.14 -16.26 2.09
CA HIS A 149 18.08 -17.54 1.37
C HIS A 149 18.54 -17.46 -0.10
N GLY A 150 19.43 -16.52 -0.42
CA GLY A 150 19.94 -16.30 -1.77
C GLY A 150 19.02 -15.46 -2.67
N TYR A 151 17.88 -14.99 -2.18
CA TYR A 151 16.99 -14.10 -2.93
C TYR A 151 17.53 -12.67 -2.98
N ASN A 152 17.21 -11.98 -4.07
CA ASN A 152 17.56 -10.57 -4.25
C ASN A 152 16.36 -9.70 -3.84
N ILE A 153 16.43 -9.09 -2.66
CA ILE A 153 15.37 -8.24 -2.14
C ILE A 153 15.60 -6.80 -2.62
N VAL A 154 14.64 -6.25 -3.36
CA VAL A 154 14.70 -4.90 -3.92
C VAL A 154 13.57 -4.05 -3.37
N THR A 155 13.89 -2.89 -2.83
CA THR A 155 12.90 -1.93 -2.34
C THR A 155 12.68 -0.80 -3.34
N VAL A 156 11.42 -0.48 -3.63
CA VAL A 156 11.03 0.63 -4.49
C VAL A 156 9.80 1.34 -3.91
N GLN A 157 9.49 2.53 -4.39
CA GLN A 157 8.27 3.22 -3.97
C GLN A 157 7.04 2.34 -4.21
N ALA A 158 6.09 2.36 -3.28
CA ALA A 158 4.92 1.48 -3.31
C ALA A 158 4.13 1.56 -4.62
N ASP A 159 3.99 2.76 -5.19
CA ASP A 159 3.31 3.01 -6.46
C ASP A 159 4.03 2.44 -7.69
N THR A 160 5.31 2.09 -7.57
CA THR A 160 6.12 1.54 -8.67
C THR A 160 6.30 0.02 -8.62
N VAL A 161 5.95 -0.64 -7.51
CA VAL A 161 6.15 -2.09 -7.33
C VAL A 161 5.43 -2.90 -8.40
N ALA A 162 4.16 -2.63 -8.66
CA ALA A 162 3.37 -3.37 -9.65
C ALA A 162 3.94 -3.23 -11.07
N ALA A 163 4.42 -2.04 -11.45
CA ALA A 163 5.05 -1.82 -12.76
C ALA A 163 6.36 -2.59 -12.88
N GLN A 164 7.19 -2.60 -11.84
CA GLN A 164 8.42 -3.40 -11.84
C GLN A 164 8.12 -4.89 -11.92
N PHE A 165 7.11 -5.37 -11.20
CA PHE A 165 6.67 -6.75 -11.27
C PHE A 165 6.21 -7.15 -12.67
N ASN A 166 5.39 -6.33 -13.34
CA ASN A 166 4.90 -6.58 -14.68
C ASN A 166 6.02 -6.62 -15.74
N ASN A 167 7.12 -5.90 -15.49
CA ASN A 167 8.29 -5.88 -16.37
C ASN A 167 9.43 -6.79 -15.89
N SER A 168 9.19 -7.61 -14.87
CA SER A 168 10.19 -8.50 -14.29
C SER A 168 10.36 -9.78 -15.11
N ASP A 169 11.49 -10.46 -14.86
CA ASP A 169 11.73 -11.78 -15.42
C ASP A 169 10.80 -12.83 -14.80
N GLU A 170 10.53 -13.88 -15.56
CA GLU A 170 9.82 -15.06 -15.05
C GLU A 170 10.54 -15.62 -13.81
N GLY A 171 9.77 -15.95 -12.78
CA GLY A 171 10.27 -16.40 -11.48
C GLY A 171 10.43 -15.30 -10.43
N SER A 172 10.29 -14.03 -10.81
CA SER A 172 10.31 -12.90 -9.86
C SER A 172 9.04 -12.84 -9.02
N LEU A 173 9.18 -12.25 -7.83
CA LEU A 173 8.09 -12.04 -6.89
C LEU A 173 7.98 -10.55 -6.54
N ALA A 174 6.81 -10.16 -6.06
CA ALA A 174 6.59 -8.83 -5.51
C ALA A 174 5.56 -8.85 -4.39
N VAL A 175 5.72 -7.98 -3.39
CA VAL A 175 4.69 -7.70 -2.39
C VAL A 175 4.02 -6.39 -2.78
N ILE A 176 2.71 -6.43 -3.04
CA ILE A 176 1.96 -5.34 -3.64
C ILE A 176 0.77 -4.97 -2.75
N ASN A 177 0.61 -3.67 -2.47
CA ASN A 177 -0.56 -3.15 -1.77
C ASN A 177 -1.84 -3.40 -2.58
N GLY A 178 -2.94 -3.69 -1.90
CA GLY A 178 -4.20 -4.11 -2.53
C GLY A 178 -4.72 -3.15 -3.59
N ASN A 179 -4.67 -1.83 -3.36
CA ASN A 179 -5.11 -0.84 -4.34
C ASN A 179 -4.25 -0.85 -5.61
N TYR A 180 -2.94 -0.97 -5.48
CA TYR A 180 -2.04 -1.04 -6.64
C TYR A 180 -2.14 -2.38 -7.38
N ALA A 181 -2.37 -3.48 -6.65
CA ALA A 181 -2.65 -4.77 -7.25
C ALA A 181 -3.92 -4.72 -8.12
N LEU A 182 -5.02 -4.17 -7.60
CA LEU A 182 -6.26 -3.99 -8.35
C LEU A 182 -6.07 -3.10 -9.58
N ALA A 183 -5.38 -1.98 -9.44
CA ALA A 183 -5.08 -1.08 -10.55
C ALA A 183 -4.24 -1.76 -11.64
N ALA A 184 -3.40 -2.74 -11.28
CA ALA A 184 -2.60 -3.54 -12.20
C ALA A 184 -3.34 -4.77 -12.77
N GLY A 185 -4.61 -4.97 -12.43
CA GLY A 185 -5.42 -6.09 -12.88
C GLY A 185 -5.19 -7.40 -12.11
N LEU A 186 -4.55 -7.33 -10.93
CA LEU A 186 -4.35 -8.46 -10.03
C LEU A 186 -5.45 -8.50 -8.98
N SER A 187 -5.85 -9.70 -8.57
CA SER A 187 -6.76 -9.89 -7.44
C SER A 187 -6.08 -10.65 -6.31
N SER A 188 -6.66 -10.61 -5.10
CA SER A 188 -6.15 -11.38 -3.97
C SER A 188 -6.14 -12.90 -4.23
N SER A 189 -6.99 -13.39 -5.14
CA SER A 189 -6.98 -14.80 -5.57
C SER A 189 -5.75 -15.17 -6.40
N ASP A 190 -5.05 -14.20 -6.99
CA ASP A 190 -3.81 -14.41 -7.74
C ASP A 190 -2.58 -14.43 -6.82
N ALA A 191 -2.73 -14.01 -5.57
CA ALA A 191 -1.63 -13.97 -4.60
C ALA A 191 -1.17 -15.37 -4.20
N LEU A 192 0.15 -15.55 -4.06
CA LEU A 192 0.76 -16.76 -3.50
C LEU A 192 0.53 -16.83 -1.98
N ALA A 193 0.50 -15.68 -1.34
CA ALA A 193 0.25 -15.50 0.09
C ALA A 193 -0.30 -14.10 0.36
N VAL A 194 -1.00 -13.93 1.47
CA VAL A 194 -1.49 -12.64 1.96
C VAL A 194 -1.14 -12.45 3.43
N GLU A 195 -1.02 -11.19 3.83
CA GLU A 195 -0.82 -10.79 5.23
C GLU A 195 -1.94 -11.25 6.13
#